data_accfa7b35bb35c96a2259dd58243bd6c
#
_entry.id   accfa7b35bb35c96a2259dd58243bd6c
#
_cell.length_a   1.000
_cell.length_b   1.000
_cell.length_c   1.000
_cell.angle_alpha   90.00
_cell.angle_beta   90.00
_cell.angle_gamma   90.00
#
_symmetry.space_group_name_H-M   'P 1'
#
loop_
_entity.id
_entity.type
_entity.pdbx_description
1 polymer ?
#
loop_
_entity_poly.entity_id
_entity_poly.type
_entity_poly.pdbx_seq_one_letter_code
_entity_poly.pdbx_strand_id
1 'polypeptide(L)'
;MNFILDASVALLWLAPQTNPTGIDYAASTLNALRQSQAVVPSLFALEIANVITKLESKEVVTEADSQRYIAVLERLNVSVDQATAAHALGDTLNLARRYKLSAYDAAYLELSLRTGLSLATLDAGLAKAATTAGVSIFGPHGLHQRP
;
A
#
# COMPACT_ATOMS: atom_id res chain seq x y z
N MET A 1 6.06 13.59 -7.55
CA MET A 1 5.74 13.54 -6.13
C MET A 1 5.72 12.09 -5.65
N ASN A 2 6.49 11.80 -4.63
CA ASN A 2 6.57 10.44 -4.12
C ASN A 2 5.46 10.16 -3.10
N PHE A 3 5.18 8.90 -2.87
CA PHE A 3 4.09 8.51 -1.98
C PHE A 3 4.35 7.14 -1.38
N ILE A 4 3.62 6.83 -0.31
CA ILE A 4 3.65 5.51 0.33
C ILE A 4 2.58 4.65 -0.32
N LEU A 5 2.93 3.43 -0.71
CA LEU A 5 2.04 2.52 -1.42
C LEU A 5 1.65 1.35 -0.53
N ASP A 6 0.36 1.29 -0.16
CA ASP A 6 -0.18 0.17 0.58
C ASP A 6 -0.42 -1.03 -0.36
N ALA A 7 -0.20 -2.22 0.17
CA ALA A 7 -0.41 -3.45 -0.58
C ALA A 7 -1.84 -3.58 -1.14
N SER A 8 -2.85 -3.00 -0.46
CA SER A 8 -4.24 -3.05 -0.93
C SER A 8 -4.40 -2.47 -2.33
N VAL A 9 -3.60 -1.46 -2.68
CA VAL A 9 -3.61 -0.85 -4.01
C VAL A 9 -2.88 -1.74 -5.01
N ALA A 10 -1.66 -2.14 -4.67
CA ALA A 10 -0.81 -2.92 -5.57
C ALA A 10 -1.43 -4.28 -5.92
N LEU A 11 -2.19 -4.87 -5.00
CA LEU A 11 -2.84 -6.17 -5.23
C LEU A 11 -3.95 -6.10 -6.27
N LEU A 12 -4.58 -4.94 -6.47
CA LEU A 12 -5.59 -4.78 -7.50
C LEU A 12 -4.99 -4.79 -8.90
N TRP A 13 -3.71 -4.57 -9.04
CA TRP A 13 -3.04 -4.71 -10.34
C TRP A 13 -2.96 -6.18 -10.77
N LEU A 14 -3.04 -7.12 -9.81
CA LEU A 14 -3.08 -8.55 -10.10
C LEU A 14 -4.52 -9.04 -10.21
N ALA A 15 -5.38 -8.69 -9.26
CA ALA A 15 -6.71 -9.26 -9.13
C ALA A 15 -7.76 -8.15 -8.93
N PRO A 16 -8.06 -7.35 -9.99
CA PRO A 16 -8.99 -6.23 -9.88
C PRO A 16 -10.41 -6.65 -9.50
N GLN A 17 -10.79 -7.88 -9.84
CA GLN A 17 -12.12 -8.40 -9.53
C GLN A 17 -12.38 -8.53 -8.02
N THR A 18 -11.34 -8.48 -7.18
CA THR A 18 -11.50 -8.60 -5.72
C THR A 18 -12.02 -7.33 -5.09
N ASN A 19 -11.89 -6.17 -5.77
CA ASN A 19 -12.42 -4.91 -5.28
C ASN A 19 -12.71 -3.99 -6.46
N PRO A 20 -13.85 -4.21 -7.17
CA PRO A 20 -14.16 -3.45 -8.39
C PRO A 20 -14.19 -1.93 -8.20
N THR A 21 -14.64 -1.45 -7.03
CA THR A 21 -14.74 -0.01 -6.79
C THR A 21 -13.38 0.67 -6.67
N GLY A 22 -12.31 -0.08 -6.43
CA GLY A 22 -10.96 0.46 -6.32
C GLY A 22 -10.15 0.44 -7.60
N ILE A 23 -10.70 -0.11 -8.69
CA ILE A 23 -9.93 -0.33 -9.92
C ILE A 23 -9.37 0.97 -10.48
N ASP A 24 -10.19 2.02 -10.57
CA ASP A 24 -9.75 3.28 -11.17
C ASP A 24 -8.65 3.93 -10.33
N TYR A 25 -8.80 3.90 -9.03
CA TYR A 25 -7.79 4.44 -8.13
C TYR A 25 -6.48 3.68 -8.27
N ALA A 26 -6.54 2.34 -8.28
CA ALA A 26 -5.35 1.51 -8.41
C ALA A 26 -4.66 1.75 -9.76
N ALA A 27 -5.43 1.87 -10.84
CA ALA A 27 -4.88 2.16 -12.16
C ALA A 27 -4.19 3.53 -12.21
N SER A 28 -4.80 4.55 -11.60
CA SER A 28 -4.22 5.88 -11.53
C SER A 28 -2.93 5.89 -10.72
N THR A 29 -2.89 5.13 -9.64
CA THR A 29 -1.71 5.01 -8.79
C THR A 29 -0.56 4.33 -9.55
N LEU A 30 -0.88 3.26 -10.29
CA LEU A 30 0.12 2.59 -11.13
C LEU A 30 0.67 3.55 -12.18
N ASN A 31 -0.19 4.32 -12.83
CA ASN A 31 0.22 5.29 -13.83
C ASN A 31 1.14 6.36 -13.23
N ALA A 32 0.89 6.77 -11.99
CA ALA A 32 1.72 7.77 -11.31
C ALA A 32 3.17 7.32 -11.15
N LEU A 33 3.43 6.01 -11.09
CA LEU A 33 4.78 5.48 -10.96
C LEU A 33 5.66 5.71 -12.18
N ARG A 34 5.08 6.18 -13.27
CA ARG A 34 5.86 6.55 -14.47
C ARG A 34 6.70 7.80 -14.21
N GLN A 35 6.30 8.66 -13.27
CA GLN A 35 6.99 9.91 -12.97
C GLN A 35 7.30 10.10 -11.48
N SER A 36 6.84 9.18 -10.65
CA SER A 36 7.00 9.25 -9.19
C SER A 36 7.54 7.95 -8.67
N GLN A 37 8.07 7.98 -7.44
CA GLN A 37 8.51 6.80 -6.74
C GLN A 37 7.56 6.50 -5.60
N ALA A 38 7.22 5.23 -5.43
CA ALA A 38 6.53 4.77 -4.24
C ALA A 38 7.56 4.26 -3.24
N VAL A 39 7.26 4.45 -1.96
CA VAL A 39 8.06 3.91 -0.86
C VAL A 39 7.16 2.98 -0.07
N VAL A 40 7.69 1.84 0.34
CA VAL A 40 6.93 0.82 1.07
C VAL A 40 7.72 0.36 2.29
N PRO A 41 7.01 -0.05 3.38
CA PRO A 41 7.70 -0.68 4.50
C PRO A 41 8.23 -2.06 4.10
N SER A 42 9.18 -2.58 4.86
CA SER A 42 9.85 -3.83 4.51
C SER A 42 8.92 -5.05 4.51
N LEU A 43 7.74 -4.94 5.14
CA LEU A 43 6.75 -6.02 5.16
C LEU A 43 5.92 -6.11 3.86
N PHE A 44 6.03 -5.11 2.98
CA PHE A 44 5.21 -5.04 1.77
C PHE A 44 5.28 -6.31 0.92
N ALA A 45 6.48 -6.80 0.65
CA ALA A 45 6.65 -7.99 -0.19
C ALA A 45 6.03 -9.24 0.45
N LEU A 46 6.12 -9.36 1.78
CA LEU A 46 5.50 -10.49 2.49
C LEU A 46 3.98 -10.41 2.45
N GLU A 47 3.41 -9.22 2.55
CA GLU A 47 1.97 -9.05 2.41
C GLU A 47 1.50 -9.45 1.01
N ILE A 48 2.21 -9.01 -0.02
CA ILE A 48 1.91 -9.39 -1.40
C ILE A 48 1.97 -10.91 -1.54
N ALA A 49 3.05 -11.54 -1.08
CA ALA A 49 3.22 -12.99 -1.16
C ALA A 49 2.10 -13.73 -0.44
N ASN A 50 1.71 -13.26 0.73
CA ASN A 50 0.66 -13.89 1.52
C ASN A 50 -0.70 -13.86 0.80
N VAL A 51 -1.03 -12.74 0.15
CA VAL A 51 -2.28 -12.63 -0.59
C VAL A 51 -2.24 -13.46 -1.87
N ILE A 52 -1.10 -13.49 -2.56
CA ILE A 52 -0.94 -14.33 -3.76
C ILE A 52 -1.24 -15.79 -3.43
N THR A 53 -0.70 -16.31 -2.32
CA THR A 53 -0.95 -17.70 -1.95
C THR A 53 -2.44 -17.98 -1.73
N LYS A 54 -3.15 -17.03 -1.13
CA LYS A 54 -4.59 -17.15 -0.90
C LYS A 54 -5.37 -17.08 -2.19
N LEU A 55 -5.00 -16.19 -3.10
CA LEU A 55 -5.69 -16.04 -4.39
C LEU A 55 -5.48 -17.28 -5.26
N GLU A 56 -4.28 -17.84 -5.27
CA GLU A 56 -4.02 -19.08 -6.00
C GLU A 56 -4.78 -20.26 -5.40
N SER A 57 -4.80 -20.36 -4.08
CA SER A 57 -5.51 -21.40 -3.37
C SER A 57 -7.01 -21.39 -3.69
N LYS A 58 -7.58 -20.19 -3.86
CA LYS A 58 -8.99 -20.02 -4.21
C LYS A 58 -9.24 -20.01 -5.70
N GLU A 59 -8.21 -20.25 -6.49
CA GLU A 59 -8.28 -20.26 -7.95
C GLU A 59 -8.77 -18.96 -8.56
N VAL A 60 -8.53 -17.83 -7.88
CA VAL A 60 -8.82 -16.51 -8.42
C VAL A 60 -7.78 -16.13 -9.47
N VAL A 61 -6.53 -16.52 -9.24
CA VAL A 61 -5.44 -16.33 -10.19
C VAL A 61 -4.67 -17.65 -10.32
N THR A 62 -3.96 -17.80 -11.43
CA THR A 62 -3.08 -18.96 -11.63
C THR A 62 -1.66 -18.57 -11.19
N GLU A 63 -0.82 -19.59 -11.01
CA GLU A 63 0.60 -19.34 -10.71
C GLU A 63 1.25 -18.55 -11.84
N ALA A 64 0.87 -18.84 -13.10
CA ALA A 64 1.40 -18.10 -14.25
C ALA A 64 1.02 -16.62 -14.19
N ASP A 65 -0.22 -16.31 -13.80
CA ASP A 65 -0.66 -14.92 -13.61
C ASP A 65 0.20 -14.23 -12.56
N SER A 66 0.44 -14.91 -11.44
CA SER A 66 1.23 -14.36 -10.34
C SER A 66 2.68 -14.09 -10.77
N GLN A 67 3.27 -15.00 -11.54
CA GLN A 67 4.65 -14.83 -11.99
C GLN A 67 4.78 -13.64 -12.92
N ARG A 68 3.82 -13.43 -13.82
CA ARG A 68 3.81 -12.25 -14.69
C ARG A 68 3.67 -10.96 -13.87
N TYR A 69 2.80 -10.99 -12.87
CA TYR A 69 2.59 -9.85 -11.99
C TYR A 69 3.87 -9.49 -11.21
N ILE A 70 4.51 -10.49 -10.63
CA ILE A 70 5.75 -10.29 -9.87
C ILE A 70 6.83 -9.66 -10.76
N ALA A 71 6.96 -10.16 -12.00
CA ALA A 71 7.95 -9.61 -12.93
C ALA A 71 7.69 -8.12 -13.21
N VAL A 72 6.42 -7.73 -13.35
CA VAL A 72 6.07 -6.32 -13.54
C VAL A 72 6.34 -5.52 -12.27
N LEU A 73 5.92 -6.04 -11.12
CA LEU A 73 6.07 -5.36 -9.84
C LEU A 73 7.54 -5.04 -9.54
N GLU A 74 8.43 -5.97 -9.86
CA GLU A 74 9.87 -5.80 -9.63
C GLU A 74 10.51 -4.75 -10.52
N ARG A 75 9.85 -4.36 -11.61
CA ARG A 75 10.34 -3.31 -12.51
C ARG A 75 9.83 -1.92 -12.16
N LEU A 76 8.84 -1.84 -11.27
CA LEU A 76 8.25 -0.56 -10.92
C LEU A 76 9.19 0.25 -10.02
N ASN A 77 8.99 1.56 -10.03
CA ASN A 77 9.79 2.47 -9.22
C ASN A 77 9.30 2.46 -7.77
N VAL A 78 9.57 1.35 -7.08
CA VAL A 78 9.17 1.14 -5.68
C VAL A 78 10.42 0.91 -4.85
N SER A 79 10.57 1.70 -3.81
CA SER A 79 11.72 1.65 -2.90
C SER A 79 11.27 1.09 -1.56
N VAL A 80 12.07 0.23 -0.96
CA VAL A 80 11.76 -0.38 0.34
C VAL A 80 12.46 0.40 1.45
N ASP A 81 11.67 0.80 2.46
CA ASP A 81 12.19 1.47 3.64
C ASP A 81 13.04 0.51 4.48
N GLN A 82 14.26 0.90 4.80
CA GLN A 82 15.19 0.06 5.54
C GLN A 82 15.04 0.21 7.06
N ALA A 83 14.22 1.14 7.52
CA ALA A 83 14.06 1.44 8.94
C ALA A 83 12.75 0.90 9.54
N THR A 84 11.97 0.13 8.79
CA THR A 84 10.68 -0.40 9.28
C THR A 84 10.85 -1.15 10.60
N ALA A 85 11.80 -2.05 10.68
CA ALA A 85 12.02 -2.87 11.88
C ALA A 85 12.47 -2.02 13.08
N ALA A 86 13.24 -0.96 12.82
CA ALA A 86 13.74 -0.10 13.89
C ALA A 86 12.60 0.64 14.60
N HIS A 87 11.50 0.92 13.89
CA HIS A 87 10.35 1.65 14.44
C HIS A 87 9.24 0.73 14.94
N ALA A 88 9.33 -0.58 14.69
CA ALA A 88 8.23 -1.52 14.90
C ALA A 88 7.70 -1.54 16.33
N LEU A 89 8.58 -1.63 17.31
CA LEU A 89 8.20 -1.74 18.73
C LEU A 89 8.09 -0.40 19.45
N GLY A 90 8.32 0.70 18.72
CA GLY A 90 8.18 2.06 19.22
C GLY A 90 7.00 2.76 18.60
N ASP A 91 7.27 3.66 17.64
CA ASP A 91 6.22 4.49 17.02
C ASP A 91 5.14 3.66 16.35
N THR A 92 5.52 2.60 15.65
CA THR A 92 4.53 1.74 14.97
C THR A 92 3.57 1.12 15.97
N LEU A 93 4.10 0.53 17.04
CA LEU A 93 3.26 -0.07 18.08
C LEU A 93 2.31 0.97 18.69
N ASN A 94 2.82 2.18 18.97
CA ASN A 94 2.01 3.24 19.56
C ASN A 94 0.89 3.68 18.62
N LEU A 95 1.15 3.76 17.32
CA LEU A 95 0.12 4.10 16.33
C LEU A 95 -0.93 3.00 16.24
N ALA A 96 -0.51 1.74 16.29
CA ALA A 96 -1.43 0.61 16.29
C ALA A 96 -2.39 0.69 17.48
N ARG A 97 -1.87 1.01 18.66
CA ARG A 97 -2.70 1.18 19.86
C ARG A 97 -3.66 2.35 19.73
N ARG A 98 -3.14 3.49 19.28
CA ARG A 98 -3.91 4.74 19.20
C ARG A 98 -5.06 4.65 18.22
N TYR A 99 -4.81 4.07 17.05
CA TYR A 99 -5.80 4.02 15.97
C TYR A 99 -6.45 2.65 15.82
N LYS A 100 -6.12 1.71 16.69
CA LYS A 100 -6.68 0.35 16.67
C LYS A 100 -6.45 -0.34 15.32
N LEU A 101 -5.22 -0.21 14.83
CA LEU A 101 -4.78 -0.83 13.59
C LEU A 101 -3.96 -2.07 13.92
N SER A 102 -3.84 -2.98 12.93
CA SER A 102 -2.80 -3.99 12.99
C SER A 102 -1.44 -3.30 12.96
N ALA A 103 -0.40 -3.98 13.45
CA ALA A 103 0.95 -3.44 13.34
C ALA A 103 1.37 -3.27 11.88
N TYR A 104 0.85 -4.13 11.01
CA TYR A 104 1.13 -4.06 9.57
C TYR A 104 0.59 -2.77 8.96
N ASP A 105 -0.68 -2.45 9.21
CA ASP A 105 -1.27 -1.21 8.74
C ASP A 105 -0.61 0.00 9.40
N ALA A 106 -0.30 -0.10 10.69
CA ALA A 106 0.38 0.97 11.40
C ALA A 106 1.77 1.24 10.83
N ALA A 107 2.44 0.24 10.26
CA ALA A 107 3.75 0.44 9.62
C ALA A 107 3.66 1.37 8.42
N TYR A 108 2.57 1.29 7.64
CA TYR A 108 2.35 2.23 6.53
C TYR A 108 2.11 3.64 7.05
N LEU A 109 1.30 3.77 8.10
CA LEU A 109 1.02 5.07 8.69
C LEU A 109 2.28 5.69 9.29
N GLU A 110 3.09 4.89 10.00
CA GLU A 110 4.34 5.34 10.57
C GLU A 110 5.28 5.85 9.48
N LEU A 111 5.39 5.11 8.38
CA LEU A 111 6.26 5.50 7.27
C LEU A 111 5.79 6.82 6.64
N SER A 112 4.48 6.99 6.46
CA SER A 112 3.93 8.25 5.95
C SER A 112 4.25 9.43 6.87
N LEU A 113 4.07 9.25 8.18
CA LEU A 113 4.35 10.31 9.15
C LEU A 113 5.84 10.64 9.20
N ARG A 114 6.70 9.63 9.15
CA ARG A 114 8.14 9.83 9.24
C ARG A 114 8.71 10.52 8.01
N THR A 115 8.17 10.21 6.83
CA THR A 115 8.66 10.77 5.56
C THR A 115 7.92 12.03 5.12
N GLY A 116 6.73 12.30 5.67
CA GLY A 116 5.89 13.40 5.22
C GLY A 116 5.19 13.13 3.90
N LEU A 117 5.19 11.88 3.41
CA LEU A 117 4.60 11.54 2.12
C LEU A 117 3.13 11.13 2.27
N SER A 118 2.34 11.37 1.23
CA SER A 118 0.95 10.93 1.15
C SER A 118 0.87 9.41 1.12
N LEU A 119 -0.26 8.87 1.53
CA LEU A 119 -0.50 7.43 1.57
C LEU A 119 -1.51 7.03 0.51
N ALA A 120 -1.14 6.09 -0.35
CA ALA A 120 -2.05 5.46 -1.30
C ALA A 120 -2.57 4.17 -0.68
N THR A 121 -3.86 4.12 -0.39
CA THR A 121 -4.49 2.95 0.22
C THR A 121 -5.94 2.83 -0.22
N LEU A 122 -6.43 1.60 -0.25
CA LEU A 122 -7.84 1.28 -0.46
C LEU A 122 -8.47 0.70 0.81
N ASP A 123 -7.70 0.60 1.89
CA ASP A 123 -8.24 0.13 3.17
C ASP A 123 -8.88 1.31 3.91
N ALA A 124 -10.20 1.22 4.12
CA ALA A 124 -10.96 2.31 4.73
C ALA A 124 -10.48 2.63 6.15
N GLY A 125 -10.13 1.62 6.94
CA GLY A 125 -9.65 1.82 8.30
C GLY A 125 -8.32 2.54 8.34
N LEU A 126 -7.40 2.16 7.47
CA LEU A 126 -6.10 2.82 7.38
C LEU A 126 -6.23 4.24 6.85
N ALA A 127 -7.09 4.45 5.83
CA ALA A 127 -7.34 5.79 5.29
C ALA A 127 -7.89 6.73 6.36
N LYS A 128 -8.84 6.25 7.17
CA LYS A 128 -9.43 7.04 8.25
C LYS A 128 -8.37 7.41 9.30
N ALA A 129 -7.55 6.44 9.71
CA ALA A 129 -6.49 6.68 10.67
C ALA A 129 -5.47 7.69 10.14
N ALA A 130 -5.09 7.55 8.87
CA ALA A 130 -4.15 8.46 8.22
C ALA A 130 -4.69 9.88 8.22
N THR A 131 -5.94 10.07 7.81
CA THR A 131 -6.57 11.39 7.78
C THR A 131 -6.60 12.00 9.18
N THR A 132 -6.98 11.22 10.18
CA THR A 132 -7.02 11.69 11.57
C THR A 132 -5.63 12.08 12.06
N ALA A 133 -4.60 11.36 11.63
CA ALA A 133 -3.21 11.63 12.02
C ALA A 133 -2.58 12.78 11.22
N GLY A 134 -3.29 13.36 10.26
CA GLY A 134 -2.78 14.47 9.46
C GLY A 134 -2.04 14.05 8.19
N VAL A 135 -2.17 12.79 7.79
CA VAL A 135 -1.56 12.28 6.55
C VAL A 135 -2.56 12.44 5.41
N SER A 136 -2.11 12.99 4.29
CA SER A 136 -2.96 13.13 3.09
C SER A 136 -3.06 11.79 2.38
N ILE A 137 -4.24 11.51 1.82
CA ILE A 137 -4.43 10.35 0.98
C ILE A 137 -3.97 10.72 -0.43
N PHE A 138 -3.12 9.89 -1.01
CA PHE A 138 -2.59 10.12 -2.34
C PHE A 138 -3.71 10.08 -3.37
N GLY A 139 -3.81 11.11 -4.19
CA GLY A 139 -4.79 11.19 -5.25
C GLY A 139 -4.13 11.70 -6.51
N PRO A 140 -3.76 10.82 -7.46
CA PRO A 140 -3.07 11.23 -8.68
C PRO A 140 -3.79 12.33 -9.44
N HIS A 141 -5.11 12.42 -9.28
CA HIS A 141 -5.94 13.44 -9.93
C HIS A 141 -6.28 14.58 -9.00
N GLY A 142 -5.77 14.59 -7.78
CA GLY A 142 -6.12 15.60 -6.79
C GLY A 142 -7.51 15.49 -6.21
N LEU A 143 -8.29 14.49 -6.62
CA LEU A 143 -9.67 14.35 -6.18
C LEU A 143 -9.78 13.80 -4.77
N HIS A 144 -8.87 12.93 -4.39
CA HIS A 144 -8.96 12.18 -3.13
C HIS A 144 -8.43 12.96 -1.95
N GLN A 145 -7.76 14.08 -2.19
CA GLN A 145 -7.28 14.94 -1.12
C GLN A 145 -8.37 15.84 -0.57
N ARG A 146 -9.48 15.92 -1.24
CA ARG A 146 -10.55 16.79 -0.78
C ARG A 146 -11.35 16.14 0.32
N PRO A 147 -11.77 16.95 1.30
CA PRO A 147 -12.60 16.47 2.39
C PRO A 147 -13.92 15.91 1.91
#